data_51082e93951c3264c28c71dc0258885c
#
_entry.id   51082e93951c3264c28c71dc0258885c
#
_cell.length_a   1.000
_cell.length_b   1.000
_cell.length_c   1.000
_cell.angle_alpha   90.00
_cell.angle_beta   90.00
_cell.angle_gamma   90.00
#
_symmetry.space_group_name_H-M   'P 1'
#
loop_
_entity.id
_entity.type
_entity.pdbx_description
1 polymer ?
#
loop_
_entity_poly.entity_id
_entity_poly.type
_entity_poly.pdbx_seq_one_letter_code
_entity_poly.pdbx_strand_id
1 'polypeptide(L)'
;MKRILLFSLLSTLLLTSCMAVQVVGSVAGGAVMVSGYALGANAVTKKVKKKKDKKKKVQKEEVLASQLTEEQQRKYDYFFLEAMRMKEKNEYDAAFGLLQHCLDINPTASSALYEISQYYMFLRQVPQGQVALEQAVAFAPDNYWYSQGLVSLYQQQNELDKAAALLEKMVTRFPSKQDPLFSLLDIYSRQEKYN
;
A
#
# COMPACT_ATOMS: atom_id res chain seq x y z
N MET A 1 -38.80 36.61 2.69
CA MET A 1 -38.16 36.87 3.99
C MET A 1 -38.79 35.97 5.06
N LYS A 2 -38.42 34.69 5.20
CA LYS A 2 -38.85 33.76 6.28
C LYS A 2 -38.20 32.38 6.09
N ARG A 3 -36.86 32.31 6.00
CA ARG A 3 -36.11 31.02 5.94
C ARG A 3 -34.68 31.09 6.53
N ILE A 4 -34.36 32.05 7.44
CA ILE A 4 -32.99 32.22 7.94
C ILE A 4 -32.93 32.10 9.50
N LEU A 5 -33.91 31.51 10.14
CA LEU A 5 -33.96 31.47 11.63
C LEU A 5 -34.00 30.04 12.23
N LEU A 6 -33.56 29.02 11.52
CA LEU A 6 -33.61 27.63 12.03
C LEU A 6 -32.24 26.93 12.11
N PHE A 7 -31.12 27.64 11.89
CA PHE A 7 -29.77 27.06 11.98
C PHE A 7 -28.93 27.50 13.19
N SER A 8 -29.50 28.31 14.11
CA SER A 8 -28.76 28.84 15.26
C SER A 8 -28.97 28.10 16.59
N LEU A 9 -29.75 27.04 16.64
CA LEU A 9 -30.12 26.34 17.88
C LEU A 9 -29.55 24.93 18.04
N LEU A 10 -28.69 24.47 17.11
CA LEU A 10 -28.07 23.11 17.18
C LEU A 10 -26.57 23.16 17.50
N SER A 11 -26.00 24.34 17.79
CA SER A 11 -24.57 24.53 18.03
C SER A 11 -24.15 24.59 19.50
N THR A 12 -25.09 24.54 20.46
CA THR A 12 -24.78 24.76 21.88
C THR A 12 -24.80 23.50 22.77
N LEU A 13 -24.92 22.30 22.22
CA LEU A 13 -25.07 21.05 23.03
C LEU A 13 -23.89 20.09 22.97
N LEU A 14 -22.74 20.49 22.42
CA LEU A 14 -21.54 19.59 22.31
C LEU A 14 -20.30 20.08 23.08
N LEU A 15 -20.45 21.03 24.03
CA LEU A 15 -19.30 21.61 24.76
C LEU A 15 -19.30 21.33 26.29
N THR A 16 -19.93 20.28 26.75
CA THR A 16 -19.86 19.92 28.18
C THR A 16 -19.50 18.45 28.38
N SER A 17 -18.32 18.01 28.00
CA SER A 17 -17.70 16.81 28.55
C SER A 17 -16.19 16.81 28.34
N CYS A 18 -15.52 17.84 28.82
CA CYS A 18 -14.07 17.82 29.04
C CYS A 18 -13.83 17.89 30.55
N MET A 19 -13.97 16.73 31.21
CA MET A 19 -13.52 16.60 32.60
C MET A 19 -11.99 16.51 32.58
N ALA A 20 -11.38 17.58 33.03
CA ALA A 20 -9.96 17.66 33.30
C ALA A 20 -9.57 16.66 34.39
N VAL A 21 -8.69 15.69 34.02
CA VAL A 21 -7.94 14.91 34.99
C VAL A 21 -6.78 15.77 35.46
N GLN A 22 -6.91 16.40 36.61
CA GLN A 22 -5.80 17.03 37.32
C GLN A 22 -4.95 15.93 37.94
N VAL A 23 -3.74 15.76 37.42
CA VAL A 23 -2.70 14.97 38.10
C VAL A 23 -2.06 15.88 39.14
N VAL A 24 -2.46 15.72 40.39
CA VAL A 24 -1.75 16.32 41.53
C VAL A 24 -0.64 15.32 41.94
N GLY A 25 0.60 15.67 41.61
CA GLY A 25 1.76 14.96 42.14
C GLY A 25 1.99 15.38 43.61
N SER A 26 2.02 14.44 44.50
CA SER A 26 2.62 14.60 45.83
C SER A 26 3.37 13.32 46.20
N VAL A 27 4.68 13.48 46.39
CA VAL A 27 5.59 12.50 46.89
C VAL A 27 5.53 12.55 48.40
N ALA A 28 5.14 11.52 49.10
CA ALA A 28 5.64 11.14 50.43
C ALA A 28 5.05 9.78 50.86
N GLY A 29 5.89 8.95 51.38
CA GLY A 29 5.68 7.57 51.73
C GLY A 29 4.48 7.28 52.62
N GLY A 30 3.81 6.18 52.29
CA GLY A 30 2.75 5.61 53.08
C GLY A 30 2.09 4.48 52.29
N ALA A 31 2.36 3.24 52.68
CA ALA A 31 1.67 2.08 52.16
C ALA A 31 0.18 2.15 52.47
N VAL A 32 -0.63 2.48 51.49
CA VAL A 32 -2.09 2.28 51.56
C VAL A 32 -2.42 0.97 50.89
N MET A 33 -2.75 -0.01 51.70
CA MET A 33 -3.41 -1.24 51.23
C MET A 33 -4.79 -0.86 50.62
N VAL A 34 -4.91 -0.87 49.33
CA VAL A 34 -6.20 -0.84 48.65
C VAL A 34 -6.51 -2.26 48.19
N SER A 35 -7.07 -3.04 49.13
CA SER A 35 -7.71 -4.30 48.80
C SER A 35 -9.05 -4.00 48.11
N GLY A 36 -9.16 -4.25 46.81
CA GLY A 36 -10.49 -4.23 46.17
C GLY A 36 -10.50 -4.11 44.67
N TYR A 37 -9.47 -3.62 44.00
CA TYR A 37 -9.53 -3.38 42.53
C TYR A 37 -8.58 -4.23 41.68
N ALA A 38 -7.85 -5.16 42.26
CA ALA A 38 -6.88 -5.98 41.55
C ALA A 38 -7.51 -7.09 40.66
N LEU A 39 -8.75 -7.46 40.91
CA LEU A 39 -9.42 -8.54 40.14
C LEU A 39 -9.94 -8.10 38.78
N GLY A 40 -10.25 -6.82 38.59
CA GLY A 40 -10.75 -6.28 37.31
C GLY A 40 -9.63 -6.07 36.27
N ALA A 41 -8.47 -5.60 36.68
CA ALA A 41 -7.35 -5.28 35.80
C ALA A 41 -6.75 -6.54 35.14
N ASN A 42 -6.62 -7.62 35.91
CA ASN A 42 -6.09 -8.89 35.40
C ASN A 42 -7.02 -9.59 34.40
N ALA A 43 -8.34 -9.43 34.54
CA ALA A 43 -9.30 -9.99 33.60
C ALA A 43 -9.34 -9.22 32.26
N VAL A 44 -9.21 -7.88 32.30
CA VAL A 44 -9.17 -7.03 31.12
C VAL A 44 -7.84 -7.21 30.34
N THR A 45 -6.71 -7.25 31.03
CA THR A 45 -5.41 -7.49 30.40
C THR A 45 -5.33 -8.89 29.79
N LYS A 46 -5.89 -9.91 30.43
CA LYS A 46 -5.95 -11.28 29.93
C LYS A 46 -6.83 -11.39 28.67
N LYS A 47 -7.99 -10.66 28.63
CA LYS A 47 -8.85 -10.60 27.45
C LYS A 47 -8.19 -9.85 26.27
N VAL A 48 -7.49 -8.76 26.53
CA VAL A 48 -6.78 -7.98 25.51
C VAL A 48 -5.60 -8.78 24.94
N LYS A 49 -4.82 -9.47 25.78
CA LYS A 49 -3.72 -10.34 25.34
C LYS A 49 -4.25 -11.50 24.48
N LYS A 50 -5.34 -12.17 24.89
CA LYS A 50 -5.98 -13.26 24.13
C LYS A 50 -6.54 -12.80 22.78
N LYS A 51 -7.07 -11.55 22.68
CA LYS A 51 -7.49 -10.96 21.39
C LYS A 51 -6.30 -10.63 20.48
N LYS A 52 -5.18 -10.09 21.04
CA LYS A 52 -3.96 -9.83 20.26
C LYS A 52 -3.32 -11.10 19.74
N ASP A 53 -3.26 -12.15 20.56
CA ASP A 53 -2.69 -13.44 20.17
C ASP A 53 -3.54 -14.13 19.09
N LYS A 54 -4.89 -14.06 19.21
CA LYS A 54 -5.81 -14.58 18.20
C LYS A 54 -5.68 -13.83 16.87
N LYS A 55 -5.54 -12.48 16.92
CA LYS A 55 -5.33 -11.66 15.71
C LYS A 55 -3.99 -11.94 15.04
N LYS A 56 -2.90 -12.11 15.82
CA LYS A 56 -1.60 -12.53 15.29
C LYS A 56 -1.61 -13.93 14.69
N LYS A 57 -2.36 -14.87 15.28
CA LYS A 57 -2.49 -16.23 14.76
C LYS A 57 -3.26 -16.24 13.43
N VAL A 58 -4.36 -15.50 13.32
CA VAL A 58 -5.14 -15.37 12.07
C VAL A 58 -4.28 -14.71 10.98
N GLN A 59 -3.57 -13.61 11.28
CA GLN A 59 -2.67 -12.98 10.31
C GLN A 59 -1.54 -13.93 9.87
N LYS A 60 -0.99 -14.74 10.77
CA LYS A 60 0.05 -15.72 10.41
C LYS A 60 -0.52 -16.86 9.55
N GLU A 61 -1.75 -17.30 9.81
CA GLU A 61 -2.43 -18.30 8.98
C GLU A 61 -2.80 -17.75 7.60
N GLU A 62 -3.25 -16.48 7.51
CA GLU A 62 -3.50 -15.80 6.22
C GLU A 62 -2.23 -15.60 5.40
N VAL A 63 -1.12 -15.19 6.03
CA VAL A 63 0.19 -15.06 5.38
C VAL A 63 0.71 -16.43 4.91
N LEU A 64 0.52 -17.49 5.70
CA LEU A 64 0.94 -18.83 5.33
C LEU A 64 0.06 -19.40 4.18
N ALA A 65 -1.23 -19.10 4.17
CA ALA A 65 -2.16 -19.48 3.09
C ALA A 65 -1.91 -18.71 1.78
N SER A 66 -1.26 -17.54 1.85
CA SER A 66 -0.87 -16.74 0.69
C SER A 66 0.49 -17.14 0.10
N GLN A 67 1.25 -18.02 0.77
CA GLN A 67 2.51 -18.52 0.26
C GLN A 67 2.26 -19.69 -0.69
N LEU A 68 2.92 -19.66 -1.84
CA LEU A 68 2.92 -20.76 -2.78
C LEU A 68 3.52 -22.00 -2.13
N THR A 69 2.97 -23.16 -2.46
CA THR A 69 3.63 -24.44 -2.12
C THR A 69 4.96 -24.54 -2.87
N GLU A 70 5.88 -25.37 -2.39
CA GLU A 70 7.16 -25.59 -3.10
C GLU A 70 6.97 -26.08 -4.55
N GLU A 71 5.93 -26.87 -4.80
CA GLU A 71 5.61 -27.34 -6.15
C GLU A 71 5.09 -26.17 -7.01
N GLN A 72 4.22 -25.33 -6.49
CA GLN A 72 3.73 -24.14 -7.19
C GLN A 72 4.88 -23.16 -7.46
N GLN A 73 5.77 -22.95 -6.49
CA GLN A 73 6.94 -22.10 -6.68
C GLN A 73 7.85 -22.63 -7.80
N ARG A 74 8.17 -23.93 -7.80
CA ARG A 74 8.97 -24.55 -8.88
C ARG A 74 8.31 -24.41 -10.24
N LYS A 75 6.99 -24.59 -10.33
CA LYS A 75 6.24 -24.39 -11.59
C LYS A 75 6.29 -22.94 -12.04
N TYR A 76 6.08 -21.99 -11.11
CA TYR A 76 6.19 -20.58 -11.40
C TYR A 76 7.58 -20.22 -11.93
N ASP A 77 8.63 -20.61 -11.23
CA ASP A 77 10.02 -20.33 -11.61
C ASP A 77 10.35 -20.92 -13.01
N TYR A 78 9.88 -22.13 -13.29
CA TYR A 78 10.05 -22.75 -14.61
C TYR A 78 9.37 -21.92 -15.70
N PHE A 79 8.09 -21.57 -15.54
CA PHE A 79 7.37 -20.80 -16.55
C PHE A 79 7.94 -19.39 -16.71
N PHE A 80 8.35 -18.75 -15.63
CA PHE A 80 8.94 -17.43 -15.69
C PHE A 80 10.28 -17.42 -16.43
N LEU A 81 11.17 -18.35 -16.11
CA LEU A 81 12.46 -18.49 -16.79
C LEU A 81 12.29 -18.81 -18.27
N GLU A 82 11.33 -19.71 -18.59
CA GLU A 82 11.03 -20.07 -19.97
C GLU A 82 10.44 -18.86 -20.73
N ALA A 83 9.58 -18.08 -20.10
CA ALA A 83 9.06 -16.84 -20.69
C ALA A 83 10.19 -15.85 -21.02
N MET A 84 11.16 -15.66 -20.13
CA MET A 84 12.32 -14.81 -20.40
C MET A 84 13.15 -15.35 -21.55
N ARG A 85 13.33 -16.67 -21.65
CA ARG A 85 14.05 -17.30 -22.77
C ARG A 85 13.33 -17.12 -24.11
N MET A 86 11.99 -17.21 -24.13
CA MET A 86 11.20 -16.93 -25.33
C MET A 86 11.29 -15.46 -25.74
N LYS A 87 11.25 -14.55 -24.76
CA LYS A 87 11.44 -13.12 -24.98
C LYS A 87 12.79 -12.82 -25.65
N GLU A 88 13.89 -13.43 -25.18
CA GLU A 88 15.22 -13.28 -25.78
C GLU A 88 15.28 -13.79 -27.23
N LYS A 89 14.47 -14.80 -27.56
CA LYS A 89 14.33 -15.32 -28.93
C LYS A 89 13.39 -14.52 -29.82
N ASN A 90 12.76 -13.46 -29.28
CA ASN A 90 11.71 -12.67 -29.93
C ASN A 90 10.41 -13.48 -30.19
N GLU A 91 10.22 -14.60 -29.48
CA GLU A 91 8.99 -15.40 -29.51
C GLU A 91 7.97 -14.83 -28.51
N TYR A 92 7.47 -13.63 -28.83
CA TYR A 92 6.72 -12.82 -27.89
C TYR A 92 5.37 -13.44 -27.47
N ASP A 93 4.65 -14.05 -28.39
CA ASP A 93 3.35 -14.68 -28.09
C ASP A 93 3.51 -15.88 -27.14
N ALA A 94 4.55 -16.67 -27.34
CA ALA A 94 4.89 -17.77 -26.44
C ALA A 94 5.29 -17.28 -25.06
N ALA A 95 6.12 -16.23 -24.98
CA ALA A 95 6.51 -15.61 -23.72
C ALA A 95 5.30 -15.05 -22.97
N PHE A 96 4.37 -14.38 -23.67
CA PHE A 96 3.14 -13.86 -23.05
C PHE A 96 2.27 -14.97 -22.46
N GLY A 97 2.06 -16.07 -23.20
CA GLY A 97 1.31 -17.23 -22.70
C GLY A 97 1.93 -17.85 -21.44
N LEU A 98 3.26 -17.97 -21.40
CA LEU A 98 3.97 -18.45 -20.21
C LEU A 98 3.85 -17.51 -19.02
N LEU A 99 3.88 -16.20 -19.24
CA LEU A 99 3.65 -15.21 -18.19
C LEU A 99 2.22 -15.25 -17.66
N GLN A 100 1.23 -15.52 -18.50
CA GLN A 100 -0.14 -15.77 -18.04
C GLN A 100 -0.21 -17.00 -17.13
N HIS A 101 0.46 -18.11 -17.47
CA HIS A 101 0.56 -19.28 -16.57
C HIS A 101 1.26 -18.93 -15.25
N CYS A 102 2.21 -18.01 -15.24
CA CYS A 102 2.78 -17.49 -14.00
C CYS A 102 1.72 -16.82 -13.12
N LEU A 103 0.83 -16.01 -13.71
CA LEU A 103 -0.24 -15.34 -12.98
C LEU A 103 -1.38 -16.29 -12.56
N ASP A 104 -1.62 -17.38 -13.28
CA ASP A 104 -2.53 -18.45 -12.86
C ASP A 104 -2.06 -19.11 -11.56
N ILE A 105 -0.73 -19.25 -11.41
CA ILE A 105 -0.11 -19.84 -10.20
C ILE A 105 -0.02 -18.79 -9.08
N ASN A 106 0.43 -17.58 -9.41
CA ASN A 106 0.60 -16.47 -8.47
C ASN A 106 0.06 -15.16 -9.05
N PRO A 107 -1.21 -14.83 -8.80
CA PRO A 107 -1.82 -13.59 -9.32
C PRO A 107 -1.17 -12.29 -8.81
N THR A 108 -0.38 -12.37 -7.74
CA THR A 108 0.30 -11.22 -7.13
C THR A 108 1.78 -11.14 -7.51
N ALA A 109 2.24 -11.96 -8.45
CA ALA A 109 3.61 -11.99 -8.90
C ALA A 109 3.97 -10.70 -9.66
N SER A 110 4.57 -9.75 -8.94
CA SER A 110 4.91 -8.42 -9.47
C SER A 110 5.85 -8.47 -10.68
N SER A 111 6.76 -9.45 -10.74
CA SER A 111 7.65 -9.65 -11.89
C SER A 111 6.89 -10.06 -13.15
N ALA A 112 5.95 -11.01 -13.04
CA ALA A 112 5.13 -11.42 -14.17
C ALA A 112 4.18 -10.30 -14.63
N LEU A 113 3.56 -9.58 -13.68
CA LEU A 113 2.73 -8.41 -13.96
C LEU A 113 3.51 -7.31 -14.68
N TYR A 114 4.74 -7.01 -14.24
CA TYR A 114 5.59 -6.06 -14.90
C TYR A 114 5.90 -6.46 -16.34
N GLU A 115 6.33 -7.69 -16.57
CA GLU A 115 6.62 -8.20 -17.92
C GLU A 115 5.37 -8.16 -18.83
N ILE A 116 4.22 -8.61 -18.33
CA ILE A 116 2.94 -8.52 -19.06
C ILE A 116 2.58 -7.07 -19.40
N SER A 117 2.84 -6.12 -18.49
CA SER A 117 2.61 -4.70 -18.78
C SER A 117 3.40 -4.22 -19.99
N GLN A 118 4.66 -4.66 -20.13
CA GLN A 118 5.50 -4.31 -21.27
C GLN A 118 4.95 -4.87 -22.59
N TYR A 119 4.39 -6.08 -22.56
CA TYR A 119 3.72 -6.65 -23.75
C TYR A 119 2.51 -5.85 -24.17
N TYR A 120 1.64 -5.49 -23.22
CA TYR A 120 0.49 -4.64 -23.52
C TYR A 120 0.90 -3.28 -24.08
N MET A 121 1.97 -2.67 -23.54
CA MET A 121 2.50 -1.42 -24.09
C MET A 121 3.00 -1.60 -25.52
N PHE A 122 3.72 -2.68 -25.79
CA PHE A 122 4.20 -3.02 -27.13
C PHE A 122 3.04 -3.18 -28.13
N LEU A 123 1.96 -3.83 -27.71
CA LEU A 123 0.75 -4.04 -28.51
C LEU A 123 -0.15 -2.80 -28.60
N ARG A 124 0.28 -1.65 -28.07
CA ARG A 124 -0.52 -0.42 -27.98
C ARG A 124 -1.80 -0.55 -27.15
N GLN A 125 -1.90 -1.56 -26.33
CA GLN A 125 -2.99 -1.78 -25.38
C GLN A 125 -2.67 -1.07 -24.05
N VAL A 126 -2.54 0.25 -24.12
CA VAL A 126 -2.06 1.08 -23.00
C VAL A 126 -2.89 0.94 -21.73
N PRO A 127 -4.24 0.89 -21.77
CA PRO A 127 -5.03 0.72 -20.55
C PRO A 127 -4.75 -0.60 -19.80
N GLN A 128 -4.62 -1.72 -20.52
CA GLN A 128 -4.30 -3.02 -19.91
C GLN A 128 -2.88 -3.02 -19.33
N GLY A 129 -1.93 -2.44 -20.07
CA GLY A 129 -0.56 -2.29 -19.62
C GLY A 129 -0.44 -1.43 -18.36
N GLN A 130 -1.21 -0.36 -18.27
CA GLN A 130 -1.26 0.50 -17.08
C GLN A 130 -1.78 -0.27 -15.87
N VAL A 131 -2.90 -0.97 -15.99
CA VAL A 131 -3.46 -1.78 -14.90
C VAL A 131 -2.45 -2.82 -14.39
N ALA A 132 -1.80 -3.55 -15.30
CA ALA A 132 -0.79 -4.53 -14.92
C ALA A 132 0.41 -3.90 -14.22
N LEU A 133 0.88 -2.73 -14.67
CA LEU A 133 1.98 -2.02 -14.06
C LEU A 133 1.62 -1.41 -12.69
N GLU A 134 0.42 -0.87 -12.53
CA GLU A 134 -0.11 -0.40 -11.24
C GLU A 134 -0.16 -1.55 -10.22
N GLN A 135 -0.60 -2.75 -10.63
CA GLN A 135 -0.59 -3.94 -9.79
C GLN A 135 0.84 -4.37 -9.44
N ALA A 136 1.77 -4.36 -10.40
CA ALA A 136 3.17 -4.69 -10.13
C ALA A 136 3.79 -3.78 -9.07
N VAL A 137 3.53 -2.46 -9.14
CA VAL A 137 3.96 -1.49 -8.14
C VAL A 137 3.27 -1.71 -6.78
N ALA A 138 1.97 -2.04 -6.79
CA ALA A 138 1.22 -2.28 -5.55
C ALA A 138 1.75 -3.51 -4.80
N PHE A 139 2.11 -4.59 -5.50
CA PHE A 139 2.63 -5.82 -4.88
C PHE A 139 4.14 -5.77 -4.59
N ALA A 140 4.90 -4.92 -5.29
CA ALA A 140 6.33 -4.71 -5.03
C ALA A 140 6.66 -3.21 -4.91
N PRO A 141 6.14 -2.52 -3.88
CA PRO A 141 6.32 -1.08 -3.72
C PRO A 141 7.78 -0.66 -3.46
N ASP A 142 8.64 -1.59 -3.06
CA ASP A 142 10.07 -1.38 -2.86
C ASP A 142 10.90 -1.60 -4.13
N ASN A 143 10.26 -1.94 -5.26
CA ASN A 143 10.94 -1.99 -6.54
C ASN A 143 10.92 -0.61 -7.21
N TYR A 144 12.07 0.06 -7.16
CA TYR A 144 12.27 1.37 -7.74
C TYR A 144 11.91 1.43 -9.23
N TRP A 145 12.32 0.40 -10.00
CA TRP A 145 12.17 0.40 -11.44
C TRP A 145 10.72 0.27 -11.91
N TYR A 146 9.90 -0.49 -11.15
CA TYR A 146 8.47 -0.58 -11.44
C TYR A 146 7.78 0.77 -11.21
N SER A 147 8.09 1.42 -10.09
CA SER A 147 7.56 2.75 -9.77
C SER A 147 8.01 3.80 -10.78
N GLN A 148 9.28 3.77 -11.20
CA GLN A 148 9.81 4.67 -12.22
C GLN A 148 9.12 4.47 -13.58
N GLY A 149 8.88 3.22 -13.97
CA GLY A 149 8.15 2.90 -15.20
C GLY A 149 6.71 3.43 -15.16
N LEU A 150 6.03 3.31 -14.02
CA LEU A 150 4.65 3.82 -13.85
C LEU A 150 4.60 5.35 -13.87
N VAL A 151 5.56 6.03 -13.24
CA VAL A 151 5.69 7.50 -13.33
C VAL A 151 5.83 7.94 -14.78
N SER A 152 6.73 7.28 -15.53
CA SER A 152 6.96 7.61 -16.95
C SER A 152 5.68 7.42 -17.78
N LEU A 153 4.90 6.36 -17.49
CA LEU A 153 3.63 6.11 -18.15
C LEU A 153 2.60 7.20 -17.85
N TYR A 154 2.43 7.59 -16.59
CA TYR A 154 1.53 8.67 -16.21
C TYR A 154 1.91 10.00 -16.86
N GLN A 155 3.20 10.32 -16.92
CA GLN A 155 3.69 11.52 -17.59
C GLN A 155 3.40 11.51 -19.10
N GLN A 156 3.57 10.36 -19.78
CA GLN A 156 3.25 10.21 -21.20
C GLN A 156 1.75 10.37 -21.48
N GLN A 157 0.90 9.99 -20.54
CA GLN A 157 -0.55 10.15 -20.63
C GLN A 157 -1.04 11.52 -20.14
N ASN A 158 -0.11 12.41 -19.74
CA ASN A 158 -0.42 13.68 -19.09
C ASN A 158 -1.25 13.56 -17.79
N GLU A 159 -1.17 12.41 -17.11
CA GLU A 159 -1.79 12.17 -15.79
C GLU A 159 -0.87 12.70 -14.67
N LEU A 160 -0.59 14.02 -14.71
CA LEU A 160 0.43 14.63 -13.85
C LEU A 160 0.14 14.50 -12.36
N ASP A 161 -1.12 14.52 -11.95
CA ASP A 161 -1.51 14.36 -10.54
C ASP A 161 -1.18 12.95 -10.03
N LYS A 162 -1.41 11.91 -10.84
CA LYS A 162 -1.04 10.54 -10.47
C LYS A 162 0.47 10.36 -10.43
N ALA A 163 1.19 10.97 -11.39
CA ALA A 163 2.64 10.95 -11.41
C ALA A 163 3.22 11.63 -10.16
N ALA A 164 2.72 12.82 -9.79
CA ALA A 164 3.15 13.54 -8.59
C ALA A 164 2.89 12.72 -7.31
N ALA A 165 1.69 12.18 -7.15
CA ALA A 165 1.35 11.35 -5.98
C ALA A 165 2.21 10.09 -5.84
N LEU A 166 2.65 9.49 -6.96
CA LEU A 166 3.58 8.37 -6.93
C LEU A 166 5.00 8.82 -6.60
N LEU A 167 5.46 9.93 -7.19
CA LEU A 167 6.77 10.51 -6.94
C LEU A 167 6.97 10.91 -5.47
N GLU A 168 5.97 11.48 -4.80
CA GLU A 168 5.99 11.78 -3.36
C GLU A 168 6.28 10.52 -2.52
N LYS A 169 5.62 9.41 -2.86
CA LYS A 169 5.87 8.11 -2.22
C LYS A 169 7.30 7.61 -2.52
N MET A 170 7.77 7.80 -3.75
CA MET A 170 9.13 7.39 -4.15
C MET A 170 10.21 8.20 -3.44
N VAL A 171 10.06 9.52 -3.29
CA VAL A 171 10.99 10.39 -2.55
C VAL A 171 11.15 9.89 -1.10
N THR A 172 10.04 9.54 -0.46
CA THR A 172 10.06 9.01 0.92
C THR A 172 10.67 7.62 1.01
N ARG A 173 10.37 6.75 0.04
CA ARG A 173 10.78 5.34 0.06
C ARG A 173 12.21 5.11 -0.40
N PHE A 174 12.69 5.94 -1.33
CA PHE A 174 14.02 5.83 -1.92
C PHE A 174 14.86 7.10 -1.69
N PRO A 175 15.20 7.45 -0.44
CA PRO A 175 15.86 8.73 -0.11
C PRO A 175 17.25 8.87 -0.73
N SER A 176 17.89 7.76 -1.14
CA SER A 176 19.17 7.78 -1.85
C SER A 176 19.07 8.10 -3.34
N LYS A 177 17.84 8.11 -3.91
CA LYS A 177 17.58 8.43 -5.31
C LYS A 177 17.11 9.87 -5.44
N GLN A 178 17.79 10.66 -6.26
CA GLN A 178 17.46 12.07 -6.47
C GLN A 178 16.45 12.27 -7.62
N ASP A 179 16.41 11.36 -8.59
CA ASP A 179 15.54 11.47 -9.77
C ASP A 179 14.05 11.70 -9.45
N PRO A 180 13.44 10.99 -8.45
CA PRO A 180 12.04 11.25 -8.10
C PRO A 180 11.79 12.69 -7.61
N LEU A 181 12.73 13.26 -6.86
CA LEU A 181 12.61 14.64 -6.37
C LEU A 181 12.66 15.64 -7.52
N PHE A 182 13.61 15.50 -8.44
CA PHE A 182 13.72 16.38 -9.60
C PHE A 182 12.49 16.26 -10.52
N SER A 183 11.99 15.04 -10.75
CA SER A 183 10.79 14.81 -11.54
C SER A 183 9.55 15.45 -10.89
N LEU A 184 9.44 15.39 -9.57
CA LEU A 184 8.35 16.01 -8.81
C LEU A 184 8.39 17.54 -8.90
N LEU A 185 9.56 18.13 -8.75
CA LEU A 185 9.78 19.58 -8.92
C LEU A 185 9.43 20.06 -10.32
N ASP A 186 9.79 19.30 -11.36
CA ASP A 186 9.42 19.62 -12.73
C ASP A 186 7.90 19.62 -12.93
N ILE A 187 7.19 18.62 -12.41
CA ILE A 187 5.73 18.56 -12.49
C ILE A 187 5.09 19.77 -11.81
N TYR A 188 5.47 20.10 -10.59
CA TYR A 188 4.91 21.23 -9.86
C TYR A 188 5.22 22.58 -10.55
N SER A 189 6.43 22.75 -11.08
CA SER A 189 6.78 23.94 -11.85
C SER A 189 5.92 24.11 -13.11
N ARG A 190 5.53 23.02 -13.75
CA ARG A 190 4.61 23.06 -14.90
C ARG A 190 3.18 23.39 -14.48
N GLN A 191 2.71 22.83 -13.36
CA GLN A 191 1.38 23.10 -12.84
C GLN A 191 1.20 24.58 -12.42
N GLU A 192 2.21 25.18 -11.76
CA GLU A 192 2.19 26.60 -11.39
C GLU A 192 2.17 27.55 -12.60
N LYS A 193 2.74 27.16 -13.72
CA LYS A 193 2.72 28.00 -14.94
C LYS A 193 1.36 28.03 -15.64
N TYR A 194 0.47 27.12 -15.33
CA TYR A 194 -0.84 26.99 -15.97
C TYR A 194 -2.02 27.37 -15.03
N ASN A 195 -1.73 27.71 -13.79
CA ASN A 195 -2.66 28.30 -12.83
C ASN A 195 -2.47 29.82 -12.76
#